data_776d14b8cb02a2ade6c3be32ff206416
#
_entry.id   776d14b8cb02a2ade6c3be32ff206416
#
_cell.length_a   1.000
_cell.length_b   1.000
_cell.length_c   1.000
_cell.angle_alpha   90.00
_cell.angle_beta   90.00
_cell.angle_gamma   90.00
#
_symmetry.space_group_name_H-M   'P 1'
#
loop_
_entity.id
_entity.type
_entity.pdbx_description
1 polymer ?
#
loop_
_entity_poly.entity_id
_entity_poly.type
_entity_poly.pdbx_seq_one_letter_code
_entity_poly.pdbx_strand_id
1 'polypeptide(L)'
;MANILISPSKYVQGAGEMKKLGEYTKVYGKKALVLISEGGYRRIGAEVEESFAKADITPVFNFFHGECSKTEINRLQDVVKENGCDVVIGIGGGKIFDTAKAVAYYAGTPVLICPTIASTDAPCSALSVIYTDEGVFEEYLFLPANPNMVLMDTDIIVKSPVRLTVAGMGDALATYFEARACEKSGATTCAGGLCTMAG
;
A
#
# COMPACT_ATOMS: atom_id res chain seq x y z
N MET A 1 23.84 20.12 1.46
CA MET A 1 22.56 19.48 1.13
C MET A 1 22.02 18.81 2.38
N ALA A 2 20.68 18.77 2.56
CA ALA A 2 20.09 18.13 3.73
C ALA A 2 19.98 16.60 3.53
N ASN A 3 20.10 15.84 4.60
CA ASN A 3 19.69 14.43 4.63
C ASN A 3 18.20 14.39 4.98
N ILE A 4 17.39 13.72 4.16
CA ILE A 4 15.93 13.61 4.32
C ILE A 4 15.56 12.15 4.38
N LEU A 5 14.92 11.74 5.49
CA LEU A 5 14.34 10.42 5.69
C LEU A 5 12.83 10.56 5.82
N ILE A 6 12.09 9.77 5.04
CA ILE A 6 10.63 9.65 5.13
C ILE A 6 10.24 8.18 5.30
N SER A 7 9.15 7.92 6.03
CA SER A 7 8.66 6.57 6.30
C SER A 7 7.15 6.60 6.55
N PRO A 8 6.45 5.45 6.53
CA PRO A 8 5.05 5.39 6.97
C PRO A 8 4.86 6.01 8.36
N SER A 9 3.75 6.73 8.56
CA SER A 9 3.47 7.35 9.86
C SER A 9 3.27 6.32 10.97
N LYS A 10 2.78 5.13 10.62
CA LYS A 10 2.64 4.00 11.54
C LYS A 10 2.97 2.70 10.82
N TYR A 11 3.77 1.86 11.45
CA TYR A 11 4.01 0.49 11.04
C TYR A 11 3.59 -0.46 12.16
N VAL A 12 2.70 -1.41 11.84
CA VAL A 12 2.20 -2.43 12.76
C VAL A 12 2.57 -3.79 12.22
N GLN A 13 3.20 -4.63 13.05
CA GLN A 13 3.53 -5.99 12.69
C GLN A 13 3.24 -6.93 13.85
N GLY A 14 2.52 -8.01 13.56
CA GLY A 14 2.22 -9.04 14.55
C GLY A 14 1.32 -10.13 14.00
N ALA A 15 1.15 -11.19 14.76
CA ALA A 15 0.24 -12.30 14.46
C ALA A 15 -1.21 -11.89 14.77
N GLY A 16 -2.12 -12.10 13.79
CA GLY A 16 -3.55 -11.81 13.96
C GLY A 16 -3.90 -10.32 14.02
N GLU A 17 -3.02 -9.44 13.56
CA GLU A 17 -3.27 -7.99 13.59
C GLU A 17 -4.37 -7.54 12.62
N MET A 18 -4.67 -8.31 11.56
CA MET A 18 -5.79 -8.03 10.65
C MET A 18 -7.13 -8.01 11.39
N LYS A 19 -7.28 -8.78 12.46
CA LYS A 19 -8.47 -8.80 13.33
C LYS A 19 -8.74 -7.48 14.03
N LYS A 20 -7.75 -6.59 14.09
CA LYS A 20 -7.82 -5.27 14.69
C LYS A 20 -7.85 -4.13 13.66
N LEU A 21 -7.94 -4.45 12.36
CA LEU A 21 -7.91 -3.45 11.28
C LEU A 21 -8.95 -2.33 11.51
N GLY A 22 -10.15 -2.68 11.99
CA GLY A 22 -11.20 -1.70 12.31
C GLY A 22 -10.78 -0.71 13.39
N GLU A 23 -10.13 -1.19 14.47
CA GLU A 23 -9.62 -0.33 15.55
C GLU A 23 -8.56 0.65 15.01
N TYR A 24 -7.67 0.17 14.15
CA TYR A 24 -6.66 1.00 13.52
C TYR A 24 -7.27 2.01 12.54
N THR A 25 -8.28 1.60 11.77
CA THR A 25 -8.96 2.45 10.79
C THR A 25 -9.69 3.61 11.47
N LYS A 26 -10.26 3.41 12.65
CA LYS A 26 -11.10 4.34 13.39
C LYS A 26 -10.48 5.73 13.59
N VAL A 27 -9.15 5.82 13.67
CA VAL A 27 -8.45 7.10 13.84
C VAL A 27 -8.31 7.89 12.54
N TYR A 28 -8.58 7.25 11.40
CA TYR A 28 -8.47 7.85 10.06
C TYR A 28 -9.82 8.15 9.43
N GLY A 29 -10.87 7.40 9.79
CA GLY A 29 -12.20 7.58 9.23
C GLY A 29 -13.19 6.55 9.71
N LYS A 30 -14.44 6.66 9.26
CA LYS A 30 -15.55 5.76 9.57
C LYS A 30 -16.10 5.01 8.38
N LYS A 31 -15.83 5.49 7.16
CA LYS A 31 -16.29 4.84 5.93
C LYS A 31 -15.11 4.58 5.01
N ALA A 32 -14.76 3.31 4.88
CA ALA A 32 -13.54 2.88 4.21
C ALA A 32 -13.82 2.31 2.82
N LEU A 33 -13.17 2.84 1.77
CA LEU A 33 -12.99 2.07 0.54
C LEU A 33 -11.99 0.96 0.83
N VAL A 34 -12.38 -0.29 0.65
CA VAL A 34 -11.51 -1.47 0.83
C VAL A 34 -11.21 -2.10 -0.51
N LEU A 35 -10.04 -1.85 -1.04
CA LEU A 35 -9.56 -2.42 -2.30
C LEU A 35 -8.88 -3.76 -2.03
N ILE A 36 -9.43 -4.83 -2.58
CA ILE A 36 -8.97 -6.21 -2.38
C ILE A 36 -9.26 -7.04 -3.63
N SER A 37 -8.47 -8.09 -3.90
CA SER A 37 -8.84 -9.04 -4.95
C SER A 37 -9.95 -9.99 -4.48
N GLU A 38 -10.74 -10.55 -5.42
CA GLU A 38 -11.75 -11.57 -5.08
C GLU A 38 -11.15 -12.76 -4.30
N GLY A 39 -9.95 -13.22 -4.73
CA GLY A 39 -9.25 -14.29 -4.03
C GLY A 39 -8.78 -13.88 -2.63
N GLY A 40 -8.41 -12.62 -2.43
CA GLY A 40 -8.09 -12.04 -1.13
C GLY A 40 -9.33 -12.02 -0.24
N TYR A 41 -10.44 -11.51 -0.74
CA TYR A 41 -11.70 -11.44 -0.01
C TYR A 41 -12.19 -12.81 0.44
N ARG A 42 -12.14 -13.84 -0.45
CA ARG A 42 -12.48 -15.22 -0.08
C ARG A 42 -11.64 -15.78 1.08
N ARG A 43 -10.39 -15.33 1.23
CA ARG A 43 -9.49 -15.83 2.29
C ARG A 43 -9.65 -15.11 3.62
N ILE A 44 -9.81 -13.80 3.59
CA ILE A 44 -9.74 -12.96 4.82
C ILE A 44 -10.90 -11.95 4.92
N GLY A 45 -11.83 -11.92 3.96
CA GLY A 45 -12.92 -10.93 3.94
C GLY A 45 -13.78 -10.98 5.19
N ALA A 46 -14.18 -12.18 5.63
CA ALA A 46 -15.00 -12.35 6.84
C ALA A 46 -14.29 -11.81 8.11
N GLU A 47 -12.97 -12.01 8.23
CA GLU A 47 -12.18 -11.49 9.35
C GLU A 47 -12.12 -9.95 9.32
N VAL A 48 -11.97 -9.38 8.13
CA VAL A 48 -11.95 -7.93 7.93
C VAL A 48 -13.32 -7.31 8.24
N GLU A 49 -14.41 -7.92 7.76
CA GLU A 49 -15.78 -7.49 8.06
C GLU A 49 -16.09 -7.52 9.55
N GLU A 50 -15.72 -8.60 10.24
CA GLU A 50 -15.88 -8.72 11.69
C GLU A 50 -15.11 -7.63 12.44
N SER A 51 -13.88 -7.35 12.01
CA SER A 51 -13.05 -6.29 12.58
C SER A 51 -13.69 -4.91 12.42
N PHE A 52 -14.22 -4.62 11.24
CA PHE A 52 -14.91 -3.36 10.98
C PHE A 52 -16.21 -3.22 11.76
N ALA A 53 -17.02 -4.29 11.82
CA ALA A 53 -18.27 -4.30 12.59
C ALA A 53 -18.01 -3.99 14.09
N LYS A 54 -16.96 -4.55 14.67
CA LYS A 54 -16.57 -4.30 16.08
C LYS A 54 -16.14 -2.84 16.32
N ALA A 55 -15.64 -2.17 15.30
CA ALA A 55 -15.11 -0.81 15.40
C ALA A 55 -16.08 0.27 14.89
N ASP A 56 -17.28 -0.11 14.45
CA ASP A 56 -18.28 0.79 13.85
C ASP A 56 -17.72 1.49 12.59
N ILE A 57 -17.04 0.72 11.75
CA ILE A 57 -16.53 1.14 10.44
C ILE A 57 -17.44 0.57 9.35
N THR A 58 -17.84 1.41 8.41
CA THR A 58 -18.62 1.00 7.24
C THR A 58 -17.69 0.71 6.06
N PRO A 59 -17.46 -0.56 5.67
CA PRO A 59 -16.64 -0.87 4.51
C PRO A 59 -17.43 -0.72 3.21
N VAL A 60 -16.76 -0.22 2.19
CA VAL A 60 -17.17 -0.27 0.78
C VAL A 60 -16.16 -1.15 0.07
N PHE A 61 -16.43 -2.45 0.02
CA PHE A 61 -15.55 -3.39 -0.67
C PHE A 61 -15.59 -3.18 -2.17
N ASN A 62 -14.42 -3.12 -2.77
CA ASN A 62 -14.26 -3.04 -4.21
C ASN A 62 -13.19 -4.02 -4.68
N PHE A 63 -13.54 -4.83 -5.68
CA PHE A 63 -12.61 -5.83 -6.18
C PHE A 63 -11.68 -5.21 -7.21
N PHE A 64 -10.39 -5.44 -6.98
CA PHE A 64 -9.34 -5.00 -7.89
C PHE A 64 -9.28 -5.90 -9.13
N HIS A 65 -9.28 -5.28 -10.29
CA HIS A 65 -9.16 -5.96 -11.58
C HIS A 65 -8.05 -5.33 -12.43
N GLY A 66 -7.12 -6.16 -12.88
CA GLY A 66 -6.12 -5.76 -13.87
C GLY A 66 -4.87 -5.09 -13.31
N GLU A 67 -4.63 -3.86 -13.72
CA GLU A 67 -3.41 -3.11 -13.44
C GLU A 67 -3.66 -1.86 -12.58
N CYS A 68 -2.59 -1.31 -12.01
CA CYS A 68 -2.60 0.04 -11.45
C CYS A 68 -2.60 1.04 -12.61
N SER A 69 -3.76 1.23 -13.23
CA SER A 69 -3.94 2.09 -14.39
C SER A 69 -4.75 3.34 -14.07
N LYS A 70 -4.62 4.36 -14.92
CA LYS A 70 -5.44 5.58 -14.79
C LYS A 70 -6.94 5.28 -14.86
N THR A 71 -7.34 4.32 -15.67
CA THR A 71 -8.73 3.87 -15.78
C THR A 71 -9.23 3.33 -14.44
N GLU A 72 -8.49 2.42 -13.81
CA GLU A 72 -8.86 1.82 -12.53
C GLU A 72 -8.81 2.84 -11.38
N ILE A 73 -7.80 3.72 -11.37
CA ILE A 73 -7.69 4.80 -10.38
C ILE A 73 -8.88 5.74 -10.47
N ASN A 74 -9.27 6.18 -11.67
CA ASN A 74 -10.41 7.07 -11.87
C ASN A 74 -11.71 6.41 -11.44
N ARG A 75 -11.93 5.15 -11.83
CA ARG A 75 -13.10 4.36 -11.42
C ARG A 75 -13.23 4.31 -9.89
N LEU A 76 -12.14 4.09 -9.19
CA LEU A 76 -12.13 3.99 -7.72
C LEU A 76 -12.28 5.36 -7.04
N GLN A 77 -11.80 6.43 -7.64
CA GLN A 77 -12.07 7.80 -7.17
C GLN A 77 -13.57 8.10 -7.19
N ASP A 78 -14.27 7.70 -8.26
CA ASP A 78 -15.72 7.84 -8.34
C ASP A 78 -16.42 7.05 -7.22
N VAL A 79 -15.97 5.81 -6.93
CA VAL A 79 -16.48 5.02 -5.80
C VAL A 79 -16.27 5.72 -4.47
N VAL A 80 -15.07 6.30 -4.22
CA VAL A 80 -14.79 7.10 -3.00
C VAL A 80 -15.77 8.25 -2.88
N LYS A 81 -15.96 9.02 -3.95
CA LYS A 81 -16.80 10.21 -3.99
C LYS A 81 -18.28 9.89 -3.81
N GLU A 82 -18.79 8.92 -4.58
CA GLU A 82 -20.21 8.52 -4.57
C GLU A 82 -20.62 7.93 -3.22
N ASN A 83 -19.73 7.21 -2.58
CA ASN A 83 -20.01 6.61 -1.27
C ASN A 83 -19.61 7.51 -0.10
N GLY A 84 -18.91 8.62 -0.32
CA GLY A 84 -18.38 9.46 0.75
C GLY A 84 -17.40 8.71 1.65
N CYS A 85 -16.48 7.94 1.05
CA CYS A 85 -15.43 7.25 1.81
C CYS A 85 -14.40 8.28 2.30
N ASP A 86 -14.02 8.16 3.56
CA ASP A 86 -13.08 9.08 4.23
C ASP A 86 -11.69 8.46 4.48
N VAL A 87 -11.52 7.19 4.14
CA VAL A 87 -10.24 6.48 4.16
C VAL A 87 -10.18 5.42 3.05
N VAL A 88 -9.00 5.18 2.49
CA VAL A 88 -8.73 4.12 1.51
C VAL A 88 -7.86 3.05 2.14
N ILE A 89 -8.22 1.79 1.95
CA ILE A 89 -7.48 0.63 2.45
C ILE A 89 -7.15 -0.31 1.31
N GLY A 90 -5.86 -0.57 1.07
CA GLY A 90 -5.38 -1.55 0.10
C GLY A 90 -4.97 -2.85 0.79
N ILE A 91 -5.65 -3.97 0.49
CA ILE A 91 -5.35 -5.29 1.05
C ILE A 91 -4.89 -6.23 -0.06
N GLY A 92 -3.61 -6.58 -0.10
CA GLY A 92 -3.12 -7.45 -1.17
C GLY A 92 -1.63 -7.42 -1.44
N GLY A 93 -1.27 -7.14 -2.69
CA GLY A 93 0.10 -7.02 -3.19
C GLY A 93 0.35 -5.69 -3.92
N GLY A 94 1.52 -5.55 -4.55
CA GLY A 94 2.03 -4.28 -5.11
C GLY A 94 1.04 -3.48 -5.96
N LYS A 95 0.37 -4.11 -6.93
CA LYS A 95 -0.61 -3.42 -7.80
C LYS A 95 -1.76 -2.80 -7.00
N ILE A 96 -2.27 -3.51 -5.99
CA ILE A 96 -3.35 -3.01 -5.11
C ILE A 96 -2.84 -1.85 -4.26
N PHE A 97 -1.60 -1.93 -3.75
CA PHE A 97 -1.02 -0.86 -2.94
C PHE A 97 -0.85 0.42 -3.75
N ASP A 98 -0.28 0.31 -4.94
CA ASP A 98 -0.05 1.45 -5.81
C ASP A 98 -1.37 2.10 -6.23
N THR A 99 -2.37 1.28 -6.57
CA THR A 99 -3.72 1.79 -6.88
C THR A 99 -4.35 2.48 -5.66
N ALA A 100 -4.30 1.86 -4.47
CA ALA A 100 -4.88 2.44 -3.25
C ALA A 100 -4.18 3.76 -2.86
N LYS A 101 -2.85 3.84 -2.97
CA LYS A 101 -2.08 5.07 -2.72
C LYS A 101 -2.47 6.18 -3.70
N ALA A 102 -2.54 5.86 -5.00
CA ALA A 102 -2.93 6.82 -6.03
C ALA A 102 -4.36 7.33 -5.83
N VAL A 103 -5.32 6.42 -5.57
CA VAL A 103 -6.73 6.79 -5.30
C VAL A 103 -6.82 7.70 -4.08
N ALA A 104 -6.16 7.34 -2.99
CA ALA A 104 -6.16 8.14 -1.77
C ALA A 104 -5.55 9.54 -1.98
N TYR A 105 -4.44 9.61 -2.74
CA TYR A 105 -3.79 10.87 -3.09
C TYR A 105 -4.74 11.81 -3.85
N TYR A 106 -5.38 11.32 -4.91
CA TYR A 106 -6.29 12.14 -5.70
C TYR A 106 -7.60 12.46 -4.97
N ALA A 107 -8.07 11.57 -4.08
CA ALA A 107 -9.25 11.81 -3.25
C ALA A 107 -8.97 12.69 -2.01
N GLY A 108 -7.70 12.94 -1.68
CA GLY A 108 -7.31 13.69 -0.49
C GLY A 108 -7.63 12.97 0.82
N THR A 109 -7.62 11.63 0.82
CA THR A 109 -7.95 10.79 1.99
C THR A 109 -6.71 10.09 2.56
N PRO A 110 -6.70 9.69 3.84
CA PRO A 110 -5.70 8.78 4.37
C PRO A 110 -5.68 7.45 3.63
N VAL A 111 -4.49 6.80 3.59
CA VAL A 111 -4.32 5.45 3.02
C VAL A 111 -3.68 4.50 4.03
N LEU A 112 -4.27 3.31 4.15
CA LEU A 112 -3.78 2.20 4.94
C LEU A 112 -3.44 1.04 4.00
N ILE A 113 -2.26 0.46 4.15
CA ILE A 113 -1.78 -0.64 3.32
C ILE A 113 -1.63 -1.89 4.18
N CYS A 114 -2.29 -2.96 3.75
CA CYS A 114 -2.33 -4.24 4.46
C CYS A 114 -1.78 -5.35 3.54
N PRO A 115 -0.47 -5.62 3.58
CA PRO A 115 0.14 -6.68 2.77
C PRO A 115 -0.41 -8.06 3.12
N THR A 116 -0.68 -8.86 2.09
CA THR A 116 -0.98 -10.30 2.22
C THR A 116 0.15 -11.18 1.70
N ILE A 117 1.18 -10.55 1.16
CA ILE A 117 2.43 -11.14 0.68
C ILE A 117 3.58 -10.19 1.00
N ALA A 118 4.78 -10.72 1.21
CA ALA A 118 6.00 -9.93 1.45
C ALA A 118 6.94 -10.08 0.24
N SER A 119 6.57 -9.51 -0.90
CA SER A 119 7.30 -9.68 -2.17
C SER A 119 8.01 -8.42 -2.67
N THR A 120 7.81 -7.26 -2.02
CA THR A 120 8.32 -5.95 -2.46
C THR A 120 8.25 -4.94 -1.32
N ASP A 121 8.97 -3.84 -1.43
CA ASP A 121 8.95 -2.68 -0.53
C ASP A 121 7.78 -1.70 -0.79
N ALA A 122 7.03 -1.88 -1.86
CA ALA A 122 5.91 -1.03 -2.27
C ALA A 122 4.91 -0.65 -1.15
N PRO A 123 4.65 -1.49 -0.12
CA PRO A 123 3.78 -1.10 0.99
C PRO A 123 4.21 0.17 1.71
N CYS A 124 5.51 0.45 1.78
CA CYS A 124 6.06 1.53 2.58
C CYS A 124 6.43 2.77 1.78
N SER A 125 6.48 2.69 0.44
CA SER A 125 6.99 3.76 -0.41
C SER A 125 6.00 4.91 -0.64
N ALA A 126 6.53 6.13 -0.81
CA ALA A 126 5.80 7.31 -1.28
C ALA A 126 5.76 7.38 -2.82
N LEU A 127 5.42 6.27 -3.45
CA LEU A 127 5.44 6.09 -4.90
C LEU A 127 4.33 5.14 -5.32
N SER A 128 3.72 5.39 -6.48
CA SER A 128 2.89 4.42 -7.19
C SER A 128 3.40 4.29 -8.62
N VAL A 129 3.54 3.06 -9.09
CA VAL A 129 3.90 2.77 -10.48
C VAL A 129 2.63 2.62 -11.29
N ILE A 130 2.45 3.49 -12.29
CA ILE A 130 1.26 3.51 -13.13
C ILE A 130 1.55 2.78 -14.44
N TYR A 131 0.61 1.93 -14.82
CA TYR A 131 0.64 1.14 -16.04
C TYR A 131 -0.56 1.46 -16.92
N THR A 132 -0.46 1.13 -18.20
CA THR A 132 -1.65 1.08 -19.07
C THR A 132 -2.52 -0.11 -18.68
N ASP A 133 -3.76 -0.15 -19.19
CA ASP A 133 -4.66 -1.30 -18.94
C ASP A 133 -4.11 -2.63 -19.50
N GLU A 134 -3.17 -2.57 -20.47
CA GLU A 134 -2.46 -3.72 -21.05
C GLU A 134 -1.20 -4.11 -20.24
N GLY A 135 -0.88 -3.39 -19.16
CA GLY A 135 0.27 -3.68 -18.29
C GLY A 135 1.61 -3.13 -18.80
N VAL A 136 1.60 -2.14 -19.66
CA VAL A 136 2.81 -1.43 -20.09
C VAL A 136 3.09 -0.29 -19.11
N PHE A 137 4.35 -0.14 -18.68
CA PHE A 137 4.76 0.99 -17.84
C PHE A 137 4.40 2.32 -18.47
N GLU A 138 3.75 3.21 -17.72
CA GLU A 138 3.38 4.54 -18.19
C GLU A 138 4.15 5.65 -17.44
N GLU A 139 4.06 5.68 -16.10
CA GLU A 139 4.74 6.72 -15.33
C GLU A 139 4.95 6.33 -13.86
N TYR A 140 5.82 7.07 -13.17
CA TYR A 140 5.93 7.08 -11.72
C TYR A 140 5.10 8.23 -11.13
N LEU A 141 4.12 7.92 -10.29
CA LEU A 141 3.42 8.91 -9.49
C LEU A 141 4.15 9.08 -8.15
N PHE A 142 4.92 10.16 -8.03
CA PHE A 142 5.54 10.53 -6.76
C PHE A 142 4.52 11.13 -5.80
N LEU A 143 4.46 10.58 -4.61
CA LEU A 143 3.52 10.98 -3.58
C LEU A 143 4.21 11.91 -2.55
N PRO A 144 3.50 12.90 -1.98
CA PRO A 144 4.10 13.84 -1.03
C PRO A 144 4.44 13.21 0.32
N ALA A 145 3.89 12.04 0.62
CA ALA A 145 4.09 11.32 1.87
C ALA A 145 3.94 9.80 1.68
N ASN A 146 4.56 9.04 2.57
CA ASN A 146 4.35 7.60 2.70
C ASN A 146 2.93 7.31 3.23
N PRO A 147 2.44 6.06 3.14
CA PRO A 147 1.15 5.66 3.69
C PRO A 147 0.99 6.05 5.16
N ASN A 148 -0.24 6.40 5.56
CA ASN A 148 -0.57 6.73 6.93
C ASN A 148 -0.35 5.54 7.87
N MET A 149 -0.59 4.32 7.38
CA MET A 149 -0.30 3.09 8.11
C MET A 149 0.03 1.94 7.17
N VAL A 150 0.97 1.10 7.61
CA VAL A 150 1.22 -0.23 7.06
C VAL A 150 0.92 -1.25 8.15
N LEU A 151 0.04 -2.21 7.86
CA LEU A 151 -0.36 -3.29 8.78
C LEU A 151 0.09 -4.65 8.21
N MET A 152 1.10 -5.25 8.83
CA MET A 152 1.67 -6.53 8.43
C MET A 152 1.21 -7.64 9.39
N ASP A 153 0.24 -8.43 8.97
CA ASP A 153 -0.20 -9.61 9.72
C ASP A 153 0.67 -10.82 9.37
N THR A 154 1.48 -11.26 10.33
CA THR A 154 2.43 -12.35 10.10
C THR A 154 1.74 -13.72 9.91
N ASP A 155 0.54 -13.93 10.44
CA ASP A 155 -0.24 -15.17 10.21
C ASP A 155 -0.77 -15.25 8.77
N ILE A 156 -0.96 -14.11 8.10
CA ILE A 156 -1.33 -14.04 6.70
C ILE A 156 -0.08 -14.22 5.82
N ILE A 157 0.99 -13.50 6.13
CA ILE A 157 2.23 -13.53 5.33
C ILE A 157 2.83 -14.94 5.30
N VAL A 158 2.87 -15.66 6.41
CA VAL A 158 3.46 -17.01 6.47
C VAL A 158 2.70 -18.03 5.61
N LYS A 159 1.44 -17.79 5.31
CA LYS A 159 0.61 -18.63 4.42
C LYS A 159 0.78 -18.31 2.93
N SER A 160 1.50 -17.24 2.62
CA SER A 160 1.76 -16.87 1.23
C SER A 160 2.79 -17.81 0.58
N PRO A 161 2.78 -17.95 -0.76
CA PRO A 161 3.76 -18.78 -1.45
C PRO A 161 5.20 -18.34 -1.15
N VAL A 162 6.05 -19.27 -0.72
CA VAL A 162 7.45 -19.01 -0.32
C VAL A 162 8.23 -18.24 -1.39
N ARG A 163 7.98 -18.50 -2.69
CA ARG A 163 8.62 -17.77 -3.79
C ARG A 163 8.44 -16.26 -3.70
N LEU A 164 7.30 -15.78 -3.12
CA LEU A 164 7.03 -14.35 -2.97
C LEU A 164 7.85 -13.75 -1.81
N THR A 165 8.02 -14.50 -0.73
CA THR A 165 8.93 -14.10 0.36
C THR A 165 10.38 -14.05 -0.13
N VAL A 166 10.80 -15.02 -0.94
CA VAL A 166 12.14 -15.01 -1.56
C VAL A 166 12.30 -13.80 -2.49
N ALA A 167 11.26 -13.47 -3.27
CA ALA A 167 11.28 -12.24 -4.08
C ALA A 167 11.48 -10.98 -3.23
N GLY A 168 10.76 -10.87 -2.10
CA GLY A 168 10.93 -9.74 -1.17
C GLY A 168 12.31 -9.68 -0.51
N MET A 169 12.91 -10.83 -0.21
CA MET A 169 14.31 -10.88 0.26
C MET A 169 15.27 -10.36 -0.82
N GLY A 170 15.03 -10.71 -2.09
CA GLY A 170 15.79 -10.20 -3.23
C GLY A 170 15.61 -8.71 -3.43
N ASP A 171 14.38 -8.22 -3.33
CA ASP A 171 14.03 -6.81 -3.41
C ASP A 171 14.74 -6.00 -2.30
N ALA A 172 14.65 -6.47 -1.05
CA ALA A 172 15.36 -5.85 0.08
C ALA A 172 16.89 -5.85 -0.10
N LEU A 173 17.47 -6.91 -0.66
CA LEU A 173 18.90 -6.96 -0.96
C LEU A 173 19.27 -5.99 -2.08
N ALA A 174 18.42 -5.83 -3.09
CA ALA A 174 18.64 -4.92 -4.22
C ALA A 174 18.80 -3.48 -3.75
N THR A 175 18.05 -3.03 -2.75
CA THR A 175 18.13 -1.66 -2.21
C THR A 175 19.54 -1.30 -1.73
N TYR A 176 20.29 -2.26 -1.19
CA TYR A 176 21.70 -2.01 -0.83
C TYR A 176 22.57 -1.64 -2.04
N PHE A 177 22.40 -2.37 -3.14
CA PHE A 177 23.17 -2.11 -4.36
C PHE A 177 22.75 -0.82 -5.04
N GLU A 178 21.46 -0.53 -5.03
CA GLU A 178 20.87 0.70 -5.58
C GLU A 178 21.32 1.91 -4.79
N ALA A 179 21.22 1.90 -3.46
CA ALA A 179 21.70 2.98 -2.60
C ALA A 179 23.19 3.24 -2.80
N ARG A 180 24.01 2.18 -2.88
CA ARG A 180 25.45 2.27 -3.15
C ARG A 180 25.74 2.89 -4.53
N ALA A 181 24.97 2.55 -5.55
CA ALA A 181 25.12 3.11 -6.88
C ALA A 181 24.74 4.60 -6.90
N CYS A 182 23.60 4.94 -6.26
CA CYS A 182 23.16 6.33 -6.13
C CYS A 182 24.15 7.20 -5.36
N GLU A 183 24.66 6.71 -4.22
CA GLU A 183 25.69 7.43 -3.45
C GLU A 183 26.93 7.73 -4.29
N LYS A 184 27.43 6.73 -5.03
CA LYS A 184 28.59 6.89 -5.92
C LYS A 184 28.34 7.84 -7.09
N SER A 185 27.12 7.91 -7.60
CA SER A 185 26.75 8.82 -8.68
C SER A 185 26.53 10.26 -8.24
N GLY A 186 26.41 10.51 -6.92
CA GLY A 186 26.02 11.80 -6.35
C GLY A 186 24.58 12.20 -6.66
N ALA A 187 23.71 11.23 -6.97
CA ALA A 187 22.29 11.46 -7.23
C ALA A 187 21.56 11.94 -5.98
N THR A 188 20.44 12.63 -6.19
CA THR A 188 19.51 13.00 -5.14
C THR A 188 18.39 11.99 -5.04
N THR A 189 17.83 11.79 -3.84
CA THR A 189 16.62 10.99 -3.63
C THR A 189 15.37 11.70 -4.17
N CYS A 190 14.28 10.98 -4.34
CA CYS A 190 12.98 11.55 -4.71
C CYS A 190 12.48 12.60 -3.69
N ALA A 191 12.93 12.52 -2.45
CA ALA A 191 12.64 13.52 -1.40
C ALA A 191 13.54 14.77 -1.48
N GLY A 192 14.45 14.85 -2.45
CA GLY A 192 15.34 16.00 -2.67
C GLY A 192 16.60 16.03 -1.81
N GLY A 193 16.83 14.98 -1.00
CA GLY A 193 18.05 14.82 -0.19
C GLY A 193 19.19 14.15 -0.96
N LEU A 194 20.39 14.14 -0.38
CA LEU A 194 21.48 13.29 -0.89
C LEU A 194 21.15 11.81 -0.66
N CYS A 195 21.42 10.99 -1.66
CA CYS A 195 21.39 9.57 -1.48
C CYS A 195 22.58 9.14 -0.62
N THR A 196 22.30 8.38 0.44
CA THR A 196 23.30 7.78 1.33
C THR A 196 23.06 6.29 1.49
N MET A 197 24.04 5.56 2.02
CA MET A 197 23.88 4.14 2.34
C MET A 197 22.86 3.86 3.45
N ALA A 198 22.39 4.88 4.16
CA ALA A 198 21.42 4.75 5.24
C ALA A 198 19.96 5.04 4.81
N GLY A 199 19.73 5.46 3.58
CA GLY A 199 18.38 5.76 3.10
C GLY A 199 18.35 6.28 1.69
#